data_a98277f422d0f15a107c04f55c4dcd15
#
_entry.id   a98277f422d0f15a107c04f55c4dcd15
#
_cell.length_a   1.000
_cell.length_b   1.000
_cell.length_c   1.000
_cell.angle_alpha   90.00
_cell.angle_beta   90.00
_cell.angle_gamma   90.00
#
_symmetry.space_group_name_H-M   'P 1'
#
loop_
_entity.id
_entity.type
_entity.pdbx_description
1 polymer ?
#
loop_
_entity_poly.entity_id
_entity_poly.type
_entity_poly.pdbx_seq_one_letter_code
_entity_poly.pdbx_strand_id
1 'polypeptide(L)'
;MPVERVDTLVIGGGQAGLTMSHRLTQRGIAHLVLERHRIAERWRSERWDGLTFQFPNWSVRLPEFAFPHGDPDGFSAVPAIVKFIEDYAAFVAPPIRCGVAVTRLRRSDDADGFIADIADGGIAARNVVVATGPYQRPLRPDLLRDHPGLFQVHASDYKNPAQLPDGAVLVIGAGASGAQIAEELRRAGRRVFLSVGRHSRLPRRYRGRDLFRWLADIGIDQTPVELRGPTRLLPVISGADGGHTIDFRRFAADGITLLGRITAARDGVIAIAPDLAESIANGDAAYATFLGVVDDFVSAHSLDYPDDPTARAQLPDPPCLTEPLHRLDLSAEGIGAVIWATGYGLDLGWIEIPVLDANGDPRHRRGISEIPGLYFLGLQWLSKMKSSFLSGVGDDAADLADHIAGRLYA
;
A
#
# COMPACT_ATOMS: atom_id res chain seq x y z
N MET A 1 23.03 -29.51 8.17
CA MET A 1 21.63 -29.73 8.52
C MET A 1 20.93 -30.28 7.28
N PRO A 2 19.86 -31.09 7.40
CA PRO A 2 19.18 -31.64 6.23
C PRO A 2 18.62 -30.49 5.39
N VAL A 3 18.77 -30.57 4.09
CA VAL A 3 18.23 -29.64 3.10
C VAL A 3 17.07 -30.32 2.41
N GLU A 4 15.87 -29.80 2.64
CA GLU A 4 14.65 -30.21 1.92
C GLU A 4 14.71 -29.68 0.48
N ARG A 5 14.15 -30.40 -0.49
CA ARG A 5 14.15 -29.99 -1.91
C ARG A 5 12.71 -29.79 -2.42
N VAL A 6 12.47 -28.70 -3.11
CA VAL A 6 11.22 -28.41 -3.82
C VAL A 6 11.53 -27.84 -5.21
N ASP A 7 10.58 -27.94 -6.15
CA ASP A 7 10.77 -27.30 -7.46
C ASP A 7 10.66 -25.78 -7.35
N THR A 8 9.66 -25.30 -6.63
CA THR A 8 9.43 -23.86 -6.46
C THR A 8 9.17 -23.53 -5.00
N LEU A 9 9.88 -22.54 -4.46
CA LEU A 9 9.67 -21.98 -3.14
C LEU A 9 8.99 -20.61 -3.27
N VAL A 10 7.88 -20.41 -2.58
CA VAL A 10 7.20 -19.13 -2.47
C VAL A 10 7.43 -18.56 -1.06
N ILE A 11 7.97 -17.35 -0.96
CA ILE A 11 8.29 -16.70 0.31
C ILE A 11 7.29 -15.59 0.59
N GLY A 12 6.41 -15.81 1.56
CA GLY A 12 5.31 -14.94 1.98
C GLY A 12 3.94 -15.60 1.77
N GLY A 13 3.12 -15.69 2.83
CA GLY A 13 1.77 -16.27 2.86
C GLY A 13 0.64 -15.24 2.79
N GLY A 14 0.90 -14.05 2.23
CA GLY A 14 -0.11 -13.04 1.95
C GLY A 14 -0.86 -13.29 0.64
N GLN A 15 -1.72 -12.34 0.23
CA GLN A 15 -2.49 -12.43 -1.02
C GLN A 15 -1.66 -12.83 -2.24
N ALA A 16 -0.44 -12.33 -2.37
CA ALA A 16 0.44 -12.62 -3.50
C ALA A 16 0.95 -14.08 -3.47
N GLY A 17 1.44 -14.55 -2.33
CA GLY A 17 1.95 -15.92 -2.21
C GLY A 17 0.86 -16.98 -2.32
N LEU A 18 -0.32 -16.72 -1.75
CA LEU A 18 -1.49 -17.62 -1.89
C LEU A 18 -1.93 -17.70 -3.35
N THR A 19 -1.98 -16.56 -4.06
CA THR A 19 -2.31 -16.52 -5.49
C THR A 19 -1.27 -17.25 -6.33
N MET A 20 0.02 -17.08 -6.02
CA MET A 20 1.09 -17.81 -6.69
C MET A 20 0.96 -19.31 -6.49
N SER A 21 0.71 -19.74 -5.25
CA SER A 21 0.47 -21.16 -4.94
C SER A 21 -0.70 -21.72 -5.76
N HIS A 22 -1.81 -20.99 -5.84
CA HIS A 22 -2.94 -21.40 -6.67
C HIS A 22 -2.57 -21.59 -8.13
N ARG A 23 -1.83 -20.65 -8.72
CA ARG A 23 -1.40 -20.72 -10.12
C ARG A 23 -0.39 -21.83 -10.39
N LEU A 24 0.49 -22.14 -9.42
CA LEU A 24 1.43 -23.27 -9.50
C LEU A 24 0.67 -24.61 -9.40
N THR A 25 -0.30 -24.72 -8.48
CA THR A 25 -1.15 -25.92 -8.35
C THR A 25 -1.90 -26.22 -9.66
N GLN A 26 -2.49 -25.19 -10.29
CA GLN A 26 -3.19 -25.35 -11.58
C GLN A 26 -2.30 -25.86 -12.71
N ARG A 27 -0.98 -25.66 -12.60
CA ARG A 27 0.02 -26.15 -13.58
C ARG A 27 0.71 -27.45 -13.16
N GLY A 28 0.29 -28.04 -12.04
CA GLY A 28 0.89 -29.28 -11.51
C GLY A 28 2.34 -29.10 -11.03
N ILE A 29 2.75 -27.86 -10.71
CA ILE A 29 4.12 -27.56 -10.26
C ILE A 29 4.21 -27.79 -8.74
N ALA A 30 5.11 -28.68 -8.34
CA ALA A 30 5.41 -28.93 -6.94
C ALA A 30 6.03 -27.68 -6.30
N HIS A 31 5.47 -27.22 -5.18
CA HIS A 31 5.92 -26.01 -4.52
C HIS A 31 5.68 -26.06 -3.02
N LEU A 32 6.30 -25.12 -2.30
CA LEU A 32 6.11 -24.90 -0.88
C LEU A 32 5.98 -23.39 -0.64
N VAL A 33 5.04 -22.98 0.21
CA VAL A 33 4.90 -21.60 0.68
C VAL A 33 5.45 -21.51 2.10
N LEU A 34 6.31 -20.51 2.36
CA LEU A 34 6.77 -20.18 3.72
C LEU A 34 6.21 -18.84 4.14
N GLU A 35 5.58 -18.80 5.31
CA GLU A 35 5.09 -17.58 5.93
C GLU A 35 5.72 -17.45 7.33
N ARG A 36 6.34 -16.29 7.61
CA ARG A 36 7.02 -16.06 8.90
C ARG A 36 6.09 -15.98 10.10
N HIS A 37 4.81 -15.62 9.86
CA HIS A 37 3.80 -15.48 10.90
C HIS A 37 2.54 -16.29 10.54
N ARG A 38 1.39 -15.62 10.49
CA ARG A 38 0.09 -16.21 10.09
C ARG A 38 -0.32 -15.69 8.71
N ILE A 39 -1.18 -16.39 8.06
CA ILE A 39 -1.86 -15.90 6.85
C ILE A 39 -2.53 -14.56 7.15
N ALA A 40 -2.40 -13.60 6.24
CA ALA A 40 -2.91 -12.23 6.33
C ALA A 40 -2.36 -11.41 7.52
N GLU A 41 -1.19 -11.76 8.07
CA GLU A 41 -0.68 -11.14 9.30
C GLU A 41 -0.61 -9.62 9.24
N ARG A 42 -0.10 -9.04 8.13
CA ARG A 42 -0.01 -7.58 8.01
C ARG A 42 -1.36 -6.86 8.03
N TRP A 43 -2.42 -7.53 7.58
CA TRP A 43 -3.77 -7.01 7.69
C TRP A 43 -4.29 -7.07 9.13
N ARG A 44 -3.86 -8.06 9.93
CA ARG A 44 -4.25 -8.22 11.32
C ARG A 44 -3.52 -7.27 12.25
N SER A 45 -2.19 -7.22 12.12
CA SER A 45 -1.33 -6.58 13.12
C SER A 45 -0.88 -5.18 12.76
N GLU A 46 -0.84 -4.81 11.46
CA GLU A 46 -0.28 -3.54 10.98
C GLU A 46 -1.36 -2.57 10.46
N ARG A 47 -2.59 -2.70 10.95
CA ARG A 47 -3.70 -1.79 10.62
C ARG A 47 -4.33 -1.28 11.91
N TRP A 48 -4.95 -0.11 11.84
CA TRP A 48 -5.67 0.48 12.96
C TRP A 48 -7.13 0.02 12.96
N ASP A 49 -7.75 0.09 14.14
CA ASP A 49 -9.04 -0.53 14.41
C ASP A 49 -10.18 0.07 13.58
N GLY A 50 -10.14 1.40 13.35
CA GLY A 50 -11.14 2.14 12.58
C GLY A 50 -10.96 2.07 11.06
N LEU A 51 -9.94 1.35 10.55
CA LEU A 51 -9.71 1.29 9.10
C LEU A 51 -10.86 0.61 8.37
N THR A 52 -11.49 1.35 7.48
CA THR A 52 -12.34 0.79 6.44
C THR A 52 -11.54 0.67 5.14
N PHE A 53 -11.58 -0.51 4.52
CA PHE A 53 -10.82 -0.77 3.29
C PHE A 53 -11.25 0.20 2.19
N GLN A 54 -10.30 0.84 1.57
CA GLN A 54 -10.57 1.94 0.63
C GLN A 54 -11.09 1.49 -0.74
N PHE A 55 -11.05 0.20 -1.02
CA PHE A 55 -11.56 -0.37 -2.26
C PHE A 55 -12.99 -0.88 -2.07
N PRO A 56 -13.91 -0.65 -3.03
CA PRO A 56 -15.27 -1.17 -2.94
C PRO A 56 -15.28 -2.71 -3.03
N ASN A 57 -16.27 -3.32 -2.38
CA ASN A 57 -16.36 -4.77 -2.23
C ASN A 57 -16.32 -5.53 -3.58
N TRP A 58 -16.92 -4.99 -4.64
CA TRP A 58 -16.87 -5.62 -5.97
C TRP A 58 -15.44 -5.79 -6.51
N SER A 59 -14.50 -4.95 -6.08
CA SER A 59 -13.10 -4.99 -6.49
C SER A 59 -12.23 -5.89 -5.61
N VAL A 60 -12.76 -6.36 -4.47
CA VAL A 60 -12.10 -7.31 -3.58
C VAL A 60 -12.27 -8.71 -4.15
N ARG A 61 -11.29 -9.16 -4.90
CA ARG A 61 -11.30 -10.48 -5.53
C ARG A 61 -9.89 -11.02 -5.70
N LEU A 62 -9.77 -12.32 -5.61
CA LEU A 62 -8.58 -13.10 -5.98
C LEU A 62 -8.99 -14.07 -7.11
N PRO A 63 -8.07 -14.71 -7.80
CA PRO A 63 -8.41 -15.62 -8.88
C PRO A 63 -9.45 -16.67 -8.48
N GLU A 64 -10.56 -16.71 -9.23
CA GLU A 64 -11.68 -17.64 -9.03
C GLU A 64 -12.38 -17.52 -7.67
N PHE A 65 -12.11 -16.42 -6.92
CA PHE A 65 -12.65 -16.20 -5.59
C PHE A 65 -13.08 -14.73 -5.42
N ALA A 66 -14.38 -14.52 -5.36
CA ALA A 66 -14.99 -13.21 -5.19
C ALA A 66 -15.34 -12.93 -3.72
N PHE A 67 -15.41 -11.66 -3.35
CA PHE A 67 -15.80 -11.25 -2.00
C PHE A 67 -17.28 -11.55 -1.76
N PRO A 68 -17.65 -12.27 -0.68
CA PRO A 68 -18.99 -12.84 -0.52
C PRO A 68 -20.04 -11.88 0.06
N HIS A 69 -19.83 -10.56 0.02
CA HIS A 69 -20.71 -9.61 0.72
C HIS A 69 -21.72 -8.91 -0.20
N GLY A 70 -22.93 -8.65 0.38
CA GLY A 70 -24.13 -8.29 -0.32
C GLY A 70 -24.17 -6.91 -1.01
N ASP A 71 -23.40 -5.90 -0.53
CA ASP A 71 -23.30 -4.58 -1.19
C ASP A 71 -21.99 -4.49 -1.96
N PRO A 72 -22.02 -4.62 -3.30
CA PRO A 72 -20.83 -4.55 -4.12
C PRO A 72 -20.16 -3.17 -4.11
N ASP A 73 -20.91 -2.10 -3.95
CA ASP A 73 -20.39 -0.73 -3.93
C ASP A 73 -20.11 -0.21 -2.51
N GLY A 74 -20.36 -1.04 -1.50
CA GLY A 74 -19.98 -0.80 -0.10
C GLY A 74 -18.49 -1.03 0.15
N PHE A 75 -18.07 -0.73 1.40
CA PHE A 75 -16.69 -0.83 1.86
C PHE A 75 -16.62 -1.66 3.13
N SER A 76 -15.64 -2.53 3.22
CA SER A 76 -15.52 -3.48 4.32
C SER A 76 -14.46 -3.07 5.33
N ALA A 77 -14.72 -3.36 6.60
CA ALA A 77 -13.72 -3.24 7.67
C ALA A 77 -12.60 -4.28 7.52
N VAL A 78 -11.44 -4.00 8.12
CA VAL A 78 -10.25 -4.86 8.06
C VAL A 78 -10.52 -6.32 8.42
N PRO A 79 -11.30 -6.66 9.47
CA PRO A 79 -11.57 -8.06 9.79
C PRO A 79 -12.23 -8.86 8.66
N ALA A 80 -13.08 -8.23 7.85
CA ALA A 80 -13.69 -8.87 6.69
C ALA A 80 -12.67 -9.16 5.58
N ILE A 81 -11.70 -8.26 5.37
CA ILE A 81 -10.61 -8.46 4.42
C ILE A 81 -9.67 -9.58 4.89
N VAL A 82 -9.37 -9.62 6.20
CA VAL A 82 -8.59 -10.73 6.80
C VAL A 82 -9.29 -12.06 6.55
N LYS A 83 -10.58 -12.13 6.88
CA LYS A 83 -11.36 -13.35 6.67
C LYS A 83 -11.41 -13.76 5.20
N PHE A 84 -11.56 -12.81 4.29
CA PHE A 84 -11.53 -13.07 2.84
C PHE A 84 -10.21 -13.73 2.40
N ILE A 85 -9.07 -13.26 2.90
CA ILE A 85 -7.77 -13.86 2.57
C ILE A 85 -7.61 -15.24 3.20
N GLU A 86 -8.15 -15.47 4.41
CA GLU A 86 -8.17 -16.79 5.05
C GLU A 86 -9.07 -17.78 4.32
N ASP A 87 -10.26 -17.35 3.91
CA ASP A 87 -11.19 -18.15 3.13
C ASP A 87 -10.58 -18.51 1.76
N TYR A 88 -9.85 -17.57 1.15
CA TYR A 88 -9.08 -17.86 -0.06
C TYR A 88 -7.96 -18.88 0.18
N ALA A 89 -7.26 -18.79 1.30
CA ALA A 89 -6.26 -19.80 1.65
C ALA A 89 -6.88 -21.19 1.84
N ALA A 90 -8.04 -21.26 2.46
CA ALA A 90 -8.80 -22.51 2.60
C ALA A 90 -9.27 -23.06 1.24
N PHE A 91 -9.71 -22.18 0.34
CA PHE A 91 -10.12 -22.55 -1.03
C PHE A 91 -8.95 -23.10 -1.85
N VAL A 92 -7.78 -22.45 -1.78
CA VAL A 92 -6.56 -22.86 -2.52
C VAL A 92 -5.91 -24.08 -1.90
N ALA A 93 -6.04 -24.28 -0.58
CA ALA A 93 -5.36 -25.31 0.21
C ALA A 93 -3.85 -25.40 -0.11
N PRO A 94 -3.08 -24.31 0.03
CA PRO A 94 -1.68 -24.25 -0.35
C PRO A 94 -0.82 -25.18 0.51
N PRO A 95 0.27 -25.78 -0.01
CA PRO A 95 1.28 -26.43 0.81
C PRO A 95 2.09 -25.36 1.56
N ILE A 96 1.53 -24.83 2.68
CA ILE A 96 2.09 -23.71 3.43
C ILE A 96 2.60 -24.12 4.80
N ARG A 97 3.73 -23.52 5.21
CA ARG A 97 4.23 -23.59 6.60
C ARG A 97 4.26 -22.17 7.16
N CYS A 98 3.40 -21.93 8.13
CA CYS A 98 3.38 -20.71 8.92
C CYS A 98 4.36 -20.77 10.10
N GLY A 99 4.81 -19.61 10.60
CA GLY A 99 5.80 -19.52 11.67
C GLY A 99 7.23 -19.80 11.20
N VAL A 100 7.49 -19.85 9.89
CA VAL A 100 8.81 -20.15 9.31
C VAL A 100 9.35 -18.93 8.56
N ALA A 101 10.35 -18.28 9.16
CA ALA A 101 11.04 -17.15 8.55
C ALA A 101 12.22 -17.63 7.70
N VAL A 102 12.30 -17.14 6.47
CA VAL A 102 13.52 -17.22 5.67
C VAL A 102 14.44 -16.09 6.13
N THR A 103 15.61 -16.45 6.61
CA THR A 103 16.61 -15.49 7.13
C THR A 103 17.68 -15.13 6.11
N ARG A 104 17.85 -15.96 5.07
CA ARG A 104 18.85 -15.79 4.03
C ARG A 104 18.44 -16.54 2.77
N LEU A 105 18.62 -15.91 1.63
CA LEU A 105 18.49 -16.54 0.30
C LEU A 105 19.80 -16.40 -0.47
N ARG A 106 20.37 -17.52 -0.90
CA ARG A 106 21.62 -17.57 -1.65
C ARG A 106 21.54 -18.54 -2.82
N ARG A 107 22.50 -18.46 -3.74
CA ARG A 107 22.65 -19.47 -4.79
C ARG A 107 23.06 -20.82 -4.18
N SER A 108 22.60 -21.89 -4.79
CA SER A 108 23.11 -23.23 -4.48
C SER A 108 24.52 -23.42 -5.05
N ASP A 109 25.39 -24.12 -4.35
CA ASP A 109 26.72 -24.45 -4.84
C ASP A 109 26.65 -25.44 -6.01
N ASP A 110 25.58 -26.24 -6.12
CA ASP A 110 25.31 -27.24 -7.15
C ASP A 110 24.70 -26.65 -8.45
N ALA A 111 25.13 -25.48 -8.87
CA ALA A 111 24.91 -24.80 -10.15
C ALA A 111 23.49 -24.35 -10.49
N ASP A 112 22.39 -25.02 -10.19
CA ASP A 112 21.06 -24.68 -10.73
C ASP A 112 19.99 -24.56 -9.62
N GLY A 113 20.03 -23.44 -8.87
CA GLY A 113 18.98 -23.17 -7.87
C GLY A 113 19.40 -22.26 -6.74
N PHE A 114 18.62 -22.33 -5.68
CA PHE A 114 18.71 -21.46 -4.52
C PHE A 114 18.62 -22.28 -3.24
N ILE A 115 19.20 -21.74 -2.17
CA ILE A 115 19.01 -22.25 -0.82
C ILE A 115 18.43 -21.11 0.01
N ALA A 116 17.27 -21.35 0.61
CA ALA A 116 16.65 -20.51 1.60
C ALA A 116 16.95 -21.06 2.99
N ASP A 117 17.73 -20.34 3.78
CA ASP A 117 18.06 -20.74 5.14
C ASP A 117 16.89 -20.35 6.07
N ILE A 118 16.50 -21.31 6.91
CA ILE A 118 15.47 -21.20 7.96
C ILE A 118 16.06 -21.64 9.29
N ALA A 119 15.36 -21.42 10.41
CA ALA A 119 15.90 -21.72 11.75
C ALA A 119 16.40 -23.17 11.90
N ASP A 120 15.65 -24.13 11.34
CA ASP A 120 15.92 -25.58 11.53
C ASP A 120 16.55 -26.23 10.30
N GLY A 121 17.21 -25.45 9.42
CA GLY A 121 17.88 -26.03 8.24
C GLY A 121 17.80 -25.12 7.02
N GLY A 122 17.63 -25.75 5.85
CA GLY A 122 17.52 -25.01 4.59
C GLY A 122 16.56 -25.69 3.61
N ILE A 123 16.01 -24.89 2.71
CA ILE A 123 15.17 -25.37 1.60
C ILE A 123 15.88 -25.06 0.30
N ALA A 124 16.21 -26.10 -0.47
CA ALA A 124 16.73 -25.96 -1.81
C ALA A 124 15.58 -25.90 -2.82
N ALA A 125 15.61 -24.93 -3.72
CA ALA A 125 14.59 -24.78 -4.74
C ALA A 125 15.21 -24.40 -6.09
N ARG A 126 14.65 -24.90 -7.20
CA ARG A 126 15.03 -24.51 -8.56
C ARG A 126 14.51 -23.12 -8.90
N ASN A 127 13.35 -22.77 -8.34
CA ASN A 127 12.70 -21.46 -8.51
C ASN A 127 12.33 -20.89 -7.15
N VAL A 128 12.46 -19.56 -6.99
CA VAL A 128 12.04 -18.83 -5.80
C VAL A 128 11.19 -17.64 -6.21
N VAL A 129 10.00 -17.50 -5.60
CA VAL A 129 9.13 -16.35 -5.76
C VAL A 129 9.10 -15.57 -4.44
N VAL A 130 9.65 -14.36 -4.44
CA VAL A 130 9.61 -13.43 -3.31
C VAL A 130 8.28 -12.69 -3.35
N ALA A 131 7.36 -13.06 -2.44
CA ALA A 131 5.99 -12.56 -2.35
C ALA A 131 5.72 -11.84 -1.01
N THR A 132 6.74 -11.16 -0.47
CA THR A 132 6.74 -10.54 0.87
C THR A 132 6.00 -9.20 0.94
N GLY A 133 5.44 -8.73 -0.19
CA GLY A 133 4.64 -7.52 -0.29
C GLY A 133 5.45 -6.22 -0.30
N PRO A 134 4.80 -5.06 -0.55
CA PRO A 134 5.49 -3.77 -0.72
C PRO A 134 5.66 -2.97 0.58
N TYR A 135 5.02 -3.35 1.68
CA TYR A 135 4.99 -2.60 2.95
C TYR A 135 5.80 -3.32 4.02
N GLN A 136 7.14 -3.39 3.87
CA GLN A 136 7.96 -4.27 4.71
C GLN A 136 8.56 -3.59 5.93
N ARG A 137 9.25 -2.48 5.73
CA ARG A 137 9.95 -1.74 6.78
C ARG A 137 9.33 -0.34 6.93
N PRO A 138 8.71 -0.03 8.09
CA PRO A 138 8.25 1.32 8.38
C PRO A 138 9.37 2.35 8.26
N LEU A 139 9.12 3.44 7.53
CA LEU A 139 10.07 4.54 7.40
C LEU A 139 9.82 5.57 8.51
N ARG A 140 10.78 5.73 9.40
CA ARG A 140 10.78 6.77 10.44
C ARG A 140 12.01 7.65 10.25
N PRO A 141 11.86 8.87 9.73
CA PRO A 141 12.97 9.82 9.71
C PRO A 141 13.48 10.15 11.12
N ASP A 142 14.78 10.27 11.28
CA ASP A 142 15.44 10.53 12.58
C ASP A 142 15.25 11.97 13.10
N LEU A 143 14.28 12.69 12.59
CA LEU A 143 14.06 14.11 12.87
C LEU A 143 13.75 14.42 14.35
N LEU A 144 13.11 13.49 15.06
CA LEU A 144 12.64 13.67 16.44
C LEU A 144 13.26 12.66 17.42
N ARG A 145 14.44 12.12 17.09
CA ARG A 145 15.13 11.14 17.93
C ARG A 145 15.45 11.70 19.33
N ASP A 146 15.83 12.96 19.42
CA ASP A 146 16.29 13.61 20.65
C ASP A 146 15.14 14.17 21.52
N HIS A 147 13.90 13.68 21.32
CA HIS A 147 12.73 14.05 22.13
C HIS A 147 12.18 12.83 22.90
N PRO A 148 12.86 12.37 23.96
CA PRO A 148 12.50 11.13 24.65
C PRO A 148 11.15 11.20 25.39
N GLY A 149 10.63 12.38 25.68
CA GLY A 149 9.32 12.56 26.33
C GLY A 149 8.14 12.59 25.36
N LEU A 150 8.39 12.59 24.05
CA LEU A 150 7.36 12.64 23.03
C LEU A 150 6.97 11.22 22.61
N PHE A 151 5.69 10.88 22.71
CA PHE A 151 5.20 9.60 22.21
C PHE A 151 5.27 9.57 20.69
N GLN A 152 5.91 8.56 20.14
CA GLN A 152 6.10 8.42 18.70
C GLN A 152 5.72 7.02 18.23
N VAL A 153 4.87 6.95 17.25
CA VAL A 153 4.40 5.68 16.66
C VAL A 153 4.36 5.77 15.14
N HIS A 154 4.70 4.69 14.44
CA HIS A 154 4.46 4.61 13.00
C HIS A 154 3.01 4.20 12.74
N ALA A 155 2.46 4.56 11.58
CA ALA A 155 1.09 4.21 11.19
C ALA A 155 0.79 2.69 11.17
N SER A 156 1.83 1.83 11.06
CA SER A 156 1.70 0.37 11.21
C SER A 156 1.39 -0.08 12.63
N ASP A 157 1.84 0.68 13.62
CA ASP A 157 1.74 0.34 15.04
C ASP A 157 0.63 1.15 15.74
N TYR A 158 0.08 2.16 15.06
CA TYR A 158 -1.09 2.89 15.52
C TYR A 158 -2.33 2.02 15.47
N LYS A 159 -3.13 2.01 16.54
CA LYS A 159 -4.36 1.21 16.65
C LYS A 159 -5.62 2.06 16.72
N ASN A 160 -5.66 3.02 17.60
CA ASN A 160 -6.82 3.88 17.81
C ASN A 160 -6.43 5.14 18.60
N PRO A 161 -7.31 6.17 18.69
CA PRO A 161 -7.01 7.39 19.43
C PRO A 161 -6.71 7.21 20.93
N ALA A 162 -7.21 6.13 21.54
CA ALA A 162 -7.00 5.85 22.97
C ALA A 162 -5.58 5.34 23.28
N GLN A 163 -4.85 4.87 22.26
CA GLN A 163 -3.43 4.49 22.41
C GLN A 163 -2.53 5.69 22.72
N LEU A 164 -2.95 6.89 22.34
CA LEU A 164 -2.12 8.09 22.39
C LEU A 164 -2.27 8.82 23.73
N PRO A 165 -1.21 9.39 24.28
CA PRO A 165 -1.30 10.26 25.45
C PRO A 165 -2.17 11.49 25.16
N ASP A 166 -2.60 12.18 26.20
CA ASP A 166 -3.33 13.44 26.09
C ASP A 166 -2.53 14.50 25.32
N GLY A 167 -3.25 15.51 24.77
CA GLY A 167 -2.66 16.60 24.01
C GLY A 167 -2.98 16.54 22.52
N ALA A 168 -2.38 17.45 21.77
CA ALA A 168 -2.48 17.49 20.33
C ALA A 168 -1.65 16.37 19.67
N VAL A 169 -2.02 16.01 18.44
CA VAL A 169 -1.31 14.98 17.68
C VAL A 169 -0.77 15.57 16.39
N LEU A 170 0.50 15.32 16.12
CA LEU A 170 1.14 15.63 14.83
C LEU A 170 1.19 14.37 13.97
N VAL A 171 0.50 14.38 12.84
CA VAL A 171 0.58 13.33 11.82
C VAL A 171 1.53 13.79 10.71
N ILE A 172 2.60 13.05 10.49
CA ILE A 172 3.61 13.37 9.48
C ILE A 172 3.43 12.48 8.27
N GLY A 173 3.02 13.09 7.15
CA GLY A 173 2.66 12.42 5.90
C GLY A 173 1.16 12.31 5.69
N ALA A 174 0.70 12.78 4.53
CA ALA A 174 -0.71 12.87 4.15
C ALA A 174 -1.05 11.92 2.97
N GLY A 175 -0.41 10.75 2.93
CA GLY A 175 -0.86 9.64 2.11
C GLY A 175 -2.15 9.02 2.66
N ALA A 176 -2.63 7.91 2.06
CA ALA A 176 -3.90 7.29 2.46
C ALA A 176 -4.00 7.01 3.97
N SER A 177 -2.94 6.46 4.59
CA SER A 177 -2.96 6.20 6.04
C SER A 177 -2.98 7.48 6.86
N GLY A 178 -2.09 8.45 6.56
CA GLY A 178 -1.99 9.67 7.34
C GLY A 178 -3.24 10.53 7.26
N ALA A 179 -3.86 10.64 6.10
CA ALA A 179 -5.11 11.39 5.92
C ALA A 179 -6.27 10.74 6.70
N GLN A 180 -6.44 9.43 6.59
CA GLN A 180 -7.52 8.72 7.29
C GLN A 180 -7.31 8.71 8.83
N ILE A 181 -6.07 8.56 9.30
CA ILE A 181 -5.76 8.63 10.74
C ILE A 181 -6.00 10.05 11.27
N ALA A 182 -5.60 11.10 10.52
CA ALA A 182 -5.84 12.49 10.93
C ALA A 182 -7.35 12.78 11.05
N GLU A 183 -8.14 12.27 10.14
CA GLU A 183 -9.60 12.37 10.17
C GLU A 183 -10.22 11.62 11.37
N GLU A 184 -9.78 10.38 11.63
CA GLU A 184 -10.19 9.60 12.79
C GLU A 184 -9.89 10.31 14.12
N LEU A 185 -8.67 10.84 14.26
CA LEU A 185 -8.25 11.59 15.43
C LEU A 185 -9.09 12.86 15.63
N ARG A 186 -9.37 13.57 14.55
CA ARG A 186 -10.21 14.77 14.60
C ARG A 186 -11.64 14.44 15.04
N ARG A 187 -12.22 13.36 14.52
CA ARG A 187 -13.56 12.87 14.93
C ARG A 187 -13.57 12.42 16.41
N ALA A 188 -12.46 11.89 16.90
CA ALA A 188 -12.28 11.56 18.32
C ALA A 188 -12.05 12.79 19.23
N GLY A 189 -12.18 14.01 18.69
CA GLY A 189 -12.04 15.26 19.44
C GLY A 189 -10.61 15.71 19.70
N ARG A 190 -9.60 15.08 19.07
CA ARG A 190 -8.20 15.48 19.20
C ARG A 190 -7.91 16.73 18.37
N ARG A 191 -7.04 17.61 18.88
CA ARG A 191 -6.41 18.65 18.08
C ARG A 191 -5.34 18.02 17.20
N VAL A 192 -5.43 18.20 15.87
CA VAL A 192 -4.59 17.50 14.90
C VAL A 192 -3.81 18.49 14.04
N PHE A 193 -2.52 18.25 13.91
CA PHE A 193 -1.63 18.85 12.92
C PHE A 193 -1.29 17.81 11.88
N LEU A 194 -1.42 18.14 10.59
CA LEU A 194 -1.14 17.22 9.48
C LEU A 194 -0.10 17.83 8.55
N SER A 195 1.07 17.18 8.44
CA SER A 195 2.10 17.56 7.46
C SER A 195 1.76 16.97 6.10
N VAL A 196 1.46 17.83 5.12
CA VAL A 196 1.04 17.50 3.77
C VAL A 196 2.21 17.68 2.81
N GLY A 197 2.59 16.62 2.12
CA GLY A 197 3.53 16.63 1.00
C GLY A 197 2.80 16.41 -0.33
N ARG A 198 3.57 16.10 -1.38
CA ARG A 198 3.00 15.76 -2.70
C ARG A 198 2.01 14.60 -2.57
N HIS A 199 0.84 14.75 -3.16
CA HIS A 199 -0.24 13.77 -3.13
C HIS A 199 -1.02 13.80 -4.45
N SER A 200 -1.80 12.74 -4.70
CA SER A 200 -2.75 12.68 -5.80
C SER A 200 -4.16 12.71 -5.22
N ARG A 201 -4.87 13.82 -5.40
CA ARG A 201 -6.29 13.93 -5.06
C ARG A 201 -7.10 13.40 -6.24
N LEU A 202 -8.02 12.47 -5.99
CA LEU A 202 -9.00 12.01 -6.97
C LEU A 202 -10.39 11.99 -6.35
N PRO A 203 -11.46 12.18 -7.14
CA PRO A 203 -12.83 12.08 -6.62
C PRO A 203 -13.13 10.64 -6.21
N ARG A 204 -13.79 10.46 -5.06
CA ARG A 204 -14.30 9.14 -4.69
C ARG A 204 -15.40 8.70 -5.65
N ARG A 205 -16.31 9.64 -5.96
CA ARG A 205 -17.37 9.46 -6.96
C ARG A 205 -17.39 10.63 -7.91
N TYR A 206 -17.68 10.35 -9.15
CA TYR A 206 -17.95 11.33 -10.19
C TYR A 206 -19.03 10.83 -11.11
N ARG A 207 -19.98 11.69 -11.50
CA ARG A 207 -21.14 11.31 -12.33
C ARG A 207 -21.89 10.07 -11.78
N GLY A 208 -22.05 10.02 -10.44
CA GLY A 208 -22.73 8.92 -9.75
C GLY A 208 -21.94 7.60 -9.66
N ARG A 209 -20.69 7.54 -10.16
CA ARG A 209 -19.92 6.32 -10.28
C ARG A 209 -18.64 6.37 -9.45
N ASP A 210 -18.28 5.27 -8.83
CA ASP A 210 -17.07 5.13 -8.00
C ASP A 210 -15.78 5.26 -8.83
N LEU A 211 -14.74 5.84 -8.22
CA LEU A 211 -13.40 5.99 -8.80
C LEU A 211 -12.88 4.68 -9.44
N PHE A 212 -12.96 3.57 -8.71
CA PHE A 212 -12.41 2.30 -9.21
C PHE A 212 -13.18 1.73 -10.39
N ARG A 213 -14.48 2.05 -10.51
CA ARG A 213 -15.24 1.75 -11.72
C ARG A 213 -14.70 2.54 -12.92
N TRP A 214 -14.46 3.85 -12.73
CA TRP A 214 -13.85 4.67 -13.78
C TRP A 214 -12.45 4.21 -14.17
N LEU A 215 -11.60 3.89 -13.18
CA LEU A 215 -10.25 3.38 -13.46
C LEU A 215 -10.28 2.08 -14.28
N ALA A 216 -11.23 1.19 -13.99
CA ALA A 216 -11.39 -0.07 -14.71
C ALA A 216 -11.97 0.13 -16.12
N ASP A 217 -13.02 0.95 -16.26
CA ASP A 217 -13.69 1.15 -17.57
C ASP A 217 -12.81 1.91 -18.57
N ILE A 218 -12.06 2.90 -18.09
CA ILE A 218 -11.08 3.67 -18.88
C ILE A 218 -9.80 2.84 -19.15
N GLY A 219 -9.56 1.79 -18.33
CA GLY A 219 -8.37 0.94 -18.44
C GLY A 219 -7.12 1.51 -17.73
N ILE A 220 -7.28 2.55 -16.90
CA ILE A 220 -6.15 3.17 -16.18
C ILE A 220 -5.51 2.17 -15.20
N ASP A 221 -6.29 1.32 -14.55
CA ASP A 221 -5.79 0.28 -13.63
C ASP A 221 -4.92 -0.77 -14.36
N GLN A 222 -5.09 -0.92 -15.68
CA GLN A 222 -4.31 -1.80 -16.55
C GLN A 222 -3.07 -1.11 -17.16
N THR A 223 -2.84 0.18 -16.86
CA THR A 223 -1.68 0.90 -17.40
C THR A 223 -0.40 0.10 -17.16
N PRO A 224 0.32 -0.29 -18.23
CA PRO A 224 1.58 -1.04 -18.09
C PRO A 224 2.65 -0.22 -17.37
N VAL A 225 3.54 -0.91 -16.66
CA VAL A 225 4.62 -0.26 -15.92
C VAL A 225 5.52 0.58 -16.82
N GLU A 226 5.67 0.20 -18.08
CA GLU A 226 6.47 0.90 -19.08
C GLU A 226 5.90 2.29 -19.45
N LEU A 227 4.57 2.46 -19.28
CA LEU A 227 3.87 3.73 -19.51
C LEU A 227 3.63 4.52 -18.21
N ARG A 228 4.17 4.05 -17.10
CA ARG A 228 4.04 4.73 -15.81
C ARG A 228 4.71 6.10 -15.85
N GLY A 229 3.96 7.14 -15.47
CA GLY A 229 4.52 8.47 -15.26
C GLY A 229 5.58 8.51 -14.14
N PRO A 230 6.25 9.64 -13.96
CA PRO A 230 7.35 9.79 -12.98
C PRO A 230 6.88 9.66 -11.52
N THR A 231 5.60 9.87 -11.24
CA THR A 231 5.06 9.79 -9.89
C THR A 231 4.54 8.40 -9.57
N ARG A 232 4.91 7.88 -8.39
CA ARG A 232 4.40 6.62 -7.83
C ARG A 232 3.22 6.83 -6.87
N LEU A 233 2.64 8.03 -6.86
CA LEU A 233 1.61 8.38 -5.88
C LEU A 233 0.32 7.62 -6.20
N LEU A 234 -0.17 6.87 -5.22
CA LEU A 234 -1.50 6.32 -5.24
C LEU A 234 -2.51 7.39 -4.82
N PRO A 235 -3.76 7.31 -5.29
CA PRO A 235 -4.81 8.24 -4.87
C PRO A 235 -5.00 8.25 -3.36
N VAL A 236 -5.17 9.43 -2.79
CA VAL A 236 -5.55 9.60 -1.39
C VAL A 236 -7.07 9.61 -1.31
N ILE A 237 -7.64 8.51 -0.84
CA ILE A 237 -9.09 8.28 -0.75
C ILE A 237 -9.42 7.53 0.53
N SER A 238 -10.68 7.56 0.96
CA SER A 238 -11.17 6.83 2.13
C SER A 238 -12.29 5.86 1.74
N GLY A 239 -12.37 4.74 2.46
CA GLY A 239 -13.52 3.83 2.46
C GLY A 239 -14.49 4.11 3.61
N ALA A 240 -14.10 4.93 4.59
CA ALA A 240 -14.93 5.26 5.72
C ALA A 240 -16.22 5.99 5.29
N ASP A 241 -17.29 5.85 6.08
CA ASP A 241 -18.59 6.51 5.88
C ASP A 241 -19.17 6.30 4.47
N GLY A 242 -19.05 5.11 3.93
CA GLY A 242 -19.50 4.77 2.59
C GLY A 242 -18.57 5.28 1.49
N GLY A 243 -17.37 5.68 1.83
CA GLY A 243 -16.31 6.15 0.93
C GLY A 243 -16.46 7.62 0.52
N HIS A 244 -15.43 8.41 0.75
CA HIS A 244 -15.44 9.84 0.40
C HIS A 244 -14.09 10.30 -0.18
N THR A 245 -14.13 11.43 -0.86
CA THR A 245 -12.96 12.14 -1.36
C THR A 245 -12.19 12.76 -0.20
N ILE A 246 -10.90 12.52 -0.13
CA ILE A 246 -10.02 13.26 0.79
C ILE A 246 -9.72 14.62 0.17
N ASP A 247 -10.16 15.68 0.85
CA ASP A 247 -9.95 17.07 0.49
C ASP A 247 -9.30 17.80 1.66
N PHE A 248 -8.06 18.25 1.50
CA PHE A 248 -7.34 18.90 2.60
C PHE A 248 -7.90 20.30 2.94
N ARG A 249 -8.59 20.99 2.01
CA ARG A 249 -9.36 22.22 2.38
C ARG A 249 -10.51 21.89 3.32
N ARG A 250 -11.19 20.76 3.09
CA ARG A 250 -12.23 20.26 4.00
C ARG A 250 -11.62 19.92 5.36
N PHE A 251 -10.47 19.27 5.40
CA PHE A 251 -9.76 18.96 6.66
C PHE A 251 -9.43 20.22 7.45
N ALA A 252 -8.99 21.27 6.78
CA ALA A 252 -8.75 22.56 7.44
C ALA A 252 -10.06 23.19 7.95
N ALA A 253 -11.13 23.16 7.16
CA ALA A 253 -12.46 23.64 7.58
C ALA A 253 -13.00 22.85 8.79
N ASP A 254 -12.70 21.55 8.87
CA ASP A 254 -13.08 20.69 9.98
C ASP A 254 -12.14 20.84 11.19
N GLY A 255 -11.14 21.75 11.13
CA GLY A 255 -10.27 22.14 12.25
C GLY A 255 -8.97 21.31 12.36
N ILE A 256 -8.52 20.66 11.31
CA ILE A 256 -7.17 20.09 11.22
C ILE A 256 -6.21 21.18 10.75
N THR A 257 -5.13 21.43 11.49
CA THR A 257 -4.09 22.38 11.09
C THR A 257 -3.18 21.74 10.05
N LEU A 258 -3.21 22.24 8.81
CA LEU A 258 -2.34 21.75 7.74
C LEU A 258 -0.98 22.43 7.79
N LEU A 259 0.06 21.65 7.54
CA LEU A 259 1.46 22.09 7.51
C LEU A 259 2.09 21.63 6.18
N GLY A 260 3.08 22.35 5.71
CA GLY A 260 3.99 21.87 4.66
C GLY A 260 4.83 20.68 5.15
N ARG A 261 5.78 20.24 4.33
CA ARG A 261 6.69 19.15 4.70
C ARG A 261 7.60 19.56 5.86
N ILE A 262 7.81 18.64 6.79
CA ILE A 262 8.78 18.82 7.87
C ILE A 262 10.19 18.61 7.32
N THR A 263 11.07 19.58 7.56
CA THR A 263 12.43 19.59 7.02
C THR A 263 13.51 19.37 8.08
N ALA A 264 13.25 19.79 9.29
CA ALA A 264 14.15 19.62 10.43
C ALA A 264 13.39 19.69 11.76
N ALA A 265 14.00 19.18 12.81
CA ALA A 265 13.55 19.39 14.19
C ALA A 265 14.75 19.63 15.09
N ARG A 266 14.67 20.61 15.96
CA ARG A 266 15.70 20.93 16.94
C ARG A 266 15.09 21.56 18.20
N ASP A 267 15.51 21.09 19.37
CA ASP A 267 15.09 21.64 20.68
C ASP A 267 13.56 21.77 20.84
N GLY A 268 12.78 20.79 20.36
CA GLY A 268 11.31 20.80 20.39
C GLY A 268 10.64 21.67 19.33
N VAL A 269 11.39 22.32 18.45
CA VAL A 269 10.88 23.15 17.38
C VAL A 269 11.07 22.47 16.03
N ILE A 270 9.98 22.31 15.29
CA ILE A 270 9.95 21.75 13.94
C ILE A 270 10.03 22.88 12.91
N ALA A 271 10.91 22.72 11.91
CA ALA A 271 10.97 23.58 10.73
C ALA A 271 10.08 22.99 9.62
N ILE A 272 9.30 23.84 8.97
CA ILE A 272 8.29 23.46 7.97
C ILE A 272 8.63 24.16 6.66
N ALA A 273 8.60 23.41 5.56
CA ALA A 273 8.80 23.94 4.22
C ALA A 273 7.61 24.81 3.78
N PRO A 274 7.82 25.86 2.99
CA PRO A 274 6.74 26.72 2.46
C PRO A 274 6.06 26.10 1.22
N ASP A 275 5.82 24.80 1.22
CA ASP A 275 5.37 24.03 0.04
C ASP A 275 3.91 23.51 0.15
N LEU A 276 3.17 23.91 1.20
CA LEU A 276 1.80 23.47 1.40
C LEU A 276 0.88 23.91 0.25
N ALA A 277 0.92 25.18 -0.12
CA ALA A 277 0.07 25.72 -1.19
C ALA A 277 0.34 25.03 -2.54
N GLU A 278 1.63 24.80 -2.87
CA GLU A 278 2.01 24.06 -4.06
C GLU A 278 1.51 22.61 -4.02
N SER A 279 1.64 21.94 -2.88
CA SER A 279 1.18 20.56 -2.69
C SER A 279 -0.34 20.44 -2.91
N ILE A 280 -1.11 21.38 -2.39
CA ILE A 280 -2.58 21.43 -2.56
C ILE A 280 -2.93 21.69 -4.02
N ALA A 281 -2.30 22.70 -4.65
CA ALA A 281 -2.55 23.04 -6.05
C ALA A 281 -2.25 21.86 -7.00
N ASN A 282 -1.18 21.11 -6.76
CA ASN A 282 -0.87 19.90 -7.51
C ASN A 282 -1.94 18.81 -7.34
N GLY A 283 -2.50 18.65 -6.14
CA GLY A 283 -3.63 17.76 -5.88
C GLY A 283 -4.89 18.17 -6.65
N ASP A 284 -5.19 19.47 -6.67
CA ASP A 284 -6.33 20.01 -7.42
C ASP A 284 -6.19 19.86 -8.93
N ALA A 285 -4.98 20.05 -9.45
CA ALA A 285 -4.69 19.83 -10.86
C ALA A 285 -4.88 18.36 -11.27
N ALA A 286 -4.43 17.42 -10.43
CA ALA A 286 -4.66 15.99 -10.65
C ALA A 286 -6.16 15.64 -10.64
N TYR A 287 -6.91 16.23 -9.70
CA TYR A 287 -8.36 16.09 -9.61
C TYR A 287 -9.06 16.58 -10.88
N ALA A 288 -8.79 17.81 -11.29
CA ALA A 288 -9.40 18.41 -12.49
C ALA A 288 -9.04 17.62 -13.77
N THR A 289 -7.79 17.16 -13.88
CA THR A 289 -7.34 16.31 -14.99
C THR A 289 -8.16 15.03 -15.05
N PHE A 290 -8.36 14.35 -13.91
CA PHE A 290 -9.13 13.11 -13.86
C PHE A 290 -10.60 13.32 -14.25
N LEU A 291 -11.24 14.41 -13.80
CA LEU A 291 -12.61 14.75 -14.24
C LEU A 291 -12.68 14.93 -15.76
N GLY A 292 -11.69 15.61 -16.34
CA GLY A 292 -11.60 15.77 -17.81
C GLY A 292 -11.48 14.43 -18.54
N VAL A 293 -10.61 13.54 -18.06
CA VAL A 293 -10.43 12.19 -18.64
C VAL A 293 -11.75 11.40 -18.62
N VAL A 294 -12.51 11.50 -17.52
CA VAL A 294 -13.83 10.83 -17.44
C VAL A 294 -14.83 11.47 -18.39
N ASP A 295 -14.88 12.81 -18.49
CA ASP A 295 -15.79 13.52 -19.39
C ASP A 295 -15.50 13.18 -20.87
N ASP A 296 -14.23 13.16 -21.25
CA ASP A 296 -13.79 12.76 -22.59
C ASP A 296 -14.18 11.31 -22.90
N PHE A 297 -14.02 10.40 -21.93
CA PHE A 297 -14.41 9.00 -22.07
C PHE A 297 -15.93 8.85 -22.24
N VAL A 298 -16.72 9.52 -21.41
CA VAL A 298 -18.20 9.51 -21.47
C VAL A 298 -18.66 10.03 -22.83
N SER A 299 -18.10 11.15 -23.30
CA SER A 299 -18.43 11.77 -24.58
C SER A 299 -18.04 10.88 -25.76
N ALA A 300 -16.83 10.34 -25.78
CA ALA A 300 -16.31 9.51 -26.85
C ALA A 300 -17.11 8.21 -27.04
N HIS A 301 -17.69 7.68 -25.96
CA HIS A 301 -18.48 6.44 -25.99
C HIS A 301 -20.00 6.68 -25.96
N SER A 302 -20.45 7.95 -26.00
CA SER A 302 -21.86 8.34 -25.93
C SER A 302 -22.59 7.70 -24.76
N LEU A 303 -21.95 7.68 -23.57
CA LEU A 303 -22.50 7.05 -22.37
C LEU A 303 -23.48 8.02 -21.68
N ASP A 304 -24.60 7.47 -21.19
CA ASP A 304 -25.63 8.23 -20.46
C ASP A 304 -25.34 8.22 -18.94
N TYR A 305 -24.42 9.10 -18.51
CA TYR A 305 -24.16 9.38 -17.11
C TYR A 305 -24.57 10.81 -16.75
N PRO A 306 -25.11 11.03 -15.53
CA PRO A 306 -25.56 12.35 -15.13
C PRO A 306 -24.40 13.35 -15.10
N ASP A 307 -24.69 14.60 -15.42
CA ASP A 307 -23.75 15.69 -15.20
C ASP A 307 -23.55 15.92 -13.71
N ASP A 308 -22.33 16.27 -13.32
CA ASP A 308 -21.94 16.56 -11.92
C ASP A 308 -21.17 17.89 -11.84
N PRO A 309 -21.86 19.02 -12.03
CA PRO A 309 -21.22 20.33 -11.98
C PRO A 309 -20.65 20.65 -10.60
N THR A 310 -21.20 20.04 -9.54
CA THR A 310 -20.76 20.28 -8.16
C THR A 310 -19.40 19.66 -7.88
N ALA A 311 -19.00 18.62 -8.61
CA ALA A 311 -17.68 17.99 -8.48
C ALA A 311 -16.52 18.95 -8.84
N ARG A 312 -16.81 20.01 -9.63
CA ARG A 312 -15.80 21.03 -9.98
C ARG A 312 -15.73 22.19 -9.00
N ALA A 313 -16.66 22.23 -8.03
CA ALA A 313 -16.64 23.27 -7.00
C ALA A 313 -15.46 23.04 -6.04
N GLN A 314 -14.73 24.12 -5.78
CA GLN A 314 -13.58 24.11 -4.88
C GLN A 314 -13.94 24.85 -3.60
N LEU A 315 -13.57 24.31 -2.46
CA LEU A 315 -13.69 25.03 -1.19
C LEU A 315 -12.72 26.23 -1.16
N PRO A 316 -13.08 27.32 -0.45
CA PRO A 316 -12.16 28.44 -0.26
C PRO A 316 -10.84 28.00 0.35
N ASP A 317 -9.79 28.74 0.00
CA ASP A 317 -8.47 28.50 0.58
C ASP A 317 -8.49 28.82 2.09
N PRO A 318 -8.07 27.88 2.93
CA PRO A 318 -7.96 28.12 4.36
C PRO A 318 -6.77 29.04 4.68
N PRO A 319 -6.77 29.73 5.84
CA PRO A 319 -5.68 30.65 6.22
C PRO A 319 -4.29 30.03 6.17
N CYS A 320 -4.15 28.73 6.44
CA CYS A 320 -2.87 28.05 6.38
C CYS A 320 -2.23 27.96 4.99
N LEU A 321 -2.96 28.28 3.91
CA LEU A 321 -2.39 28.38 2.55
C LEU A 321 -1.88 29.78 2.25
N THR A 322 -2.49 30.83 2.82
CA THR A 322 -2.09 32.23 2.64
C THR A 322 -1.07 32.69 3.69
N GLU A 323 -1.17 32.16 4.89
CA GLU A 323 -0.29 32.44 6.03
C GLU A 323 0.25 31.13 6.62
N PRO A 324 1.13 30.41 5.91
CA PRO A 324 1.59 29.10 6.33
C PRO A 324 2.51 29.18 7.56
N LEU A 325 2.38 28.20 8.44
CA LEU A 325 3.32 28.03 9.53
C LEU A 325 4.68 27.55 9.00
N HIS A 326 5.75 28.23 9.35
CA HIS A 326 7.13 27.84 9.00
C HIS A 326 7.85 27.15 10.15
N ARG A 327 7.32 27.27 11.36
CA ARG A 327 7.84 26.67 12.59
C ARG A 327 6.70 26.20 13.48
N LEU A 328 6.92 25.11 14.18
CA LEU A 328 5.96 24.56 15.15
C LEU A 328 6.73 24.18 16.42
N ASP A 329 6.39 24.79 17.53
CA ASP A 329 6.91 24.40 18.85
C ASP A 329 6.00 23.32 19.44
N LEU A 330 6.55 22.13 19.63
CA LEU A 330 5.79 20.97 20.09
C LEU A 330 5.21 21.18 21.49
N SER A 331 5.98 21.81 22.37
CA SER A 331 5.56 22.07 23.76
C SER A 331 4.52 23.18 23.84
N ALA A 332 4.74 24.30 23.14
CA ALA A 332 3.80 25.43 23.11
C ALA A 332 2.46 25.03 22.52
N GLU A 333 2.44 24.13 21.54
CA GLU A 333 1.22 23.61 20.93
C GLU A 333 0.61 22.41 21.68
N GLY A 334 1.23 21.97 22.77
CA GLY A 334 0.76 20.84 23.58
C GLY A 334 0.74 19.52 22.80
N ILE A 335 1.68 19.31 21.89
CA ILE A 335 1.74 18.07 21.09
C ILE A 335 2.30 16.95 21.98
N GLY A 336 1.42 16.00 22.32
CA GLY A 336 1.76 14.83 23.12
C GLY A 336 2.18 13.62 22.30
N ALA A 337 1.81 13.57 21.02
CA ALA A 337 2.09 12.42 20.18
C ALA A 337 2.44 12.80 18.74
N VAL A 338 3.29 11.99 18.12
CA VAL A 338 3.61 12.02 16.68
C VAL A 338 3.29 10.69 16.04
N ILE A 339 2.56 10.72 14.93
CA ILE A 339 2.30 9.56 14.09
C ILE A 339 3.08 9.72 12.79
N TRP A 340 4.00 8.78 12.56
CA TRP A 340 4.76 8.70 11.33
C TRP A 340 3.96 7.95 10.27
N ALA A 341 3.31 8.66 9.35
CA ALA A 341 2.62 8.12 8.19
C ALA A 341 3.49 8.27 6.92
N THR A 342 4.79 8.06 7.09
CA THR A 342 5.86 8.35 6.12
C THR A 342 6.14 7.21 5.15
N GLY A 343 5.30 6.17 5.18
CA GLY A 343 5.35 5.05 4.23
C GLY A 343 6.32 3.95 4.65
N TYR A 344 6.68 3.12 3.65
CA TYR A 344 7.45 1.89 3.86
C TYR A 344 8.55 1.76 2.82
N GLY A 345 9.65 1.15 3.21
CA GLY A 345 10.69 0.63 2.33
C GLY A 345 10.61 -0.89 2.21
N LEU A 346 11.28 -1.43 1.23
CA LEU A 346 11.52 -2.86 1.13
C LEU A 346 12.60 -3.29 2.14
N ASP A 347 12.52 -4.53 2.58
CA ASP A 347 13.47 -5.20 3.45
C ASP A 347 13.88 -6.52 2.79
N LEU A 348 14.80 -6.41 1.84
CA LEU A 348 15.30 -7.50 1.01
C LEU A 348 16.78 -7.81 1.25
N GLY A 349 17.39 -7.26 2.30
CA GLY A 349 18.80 -7.47 2.64
C GLY A 349 19.18 -8.94 2.95
N TRP A 350 18.19 -9.79 3.21
CA TRP A 350 18.36 -11.22 3.39
C TRP A 350 18.60 -11.97 2.06
N ILE A 351 18.42 -11.31 0.90
CA ILE A 351 18.73 -11.88 -0.42
C ILE A 351 20.20 -11.58 -0.73
N GLU A 352 21.07 -12.56 -0.52
CA GLU A 352 22.50 -12.45 -0.78
C GLU A 352 22.84 -12.79 -2.26
N ILE A 353 21.99 -12.32 -3.16
CA ILE A 353 22.15 -12.48 -4.60
C ILE A 353 22.19 -11.07 -5.18
N PRO A 354 23.10 -10.75 -6.12
CA PRO A 354 23.25 -9.40 -6.65
C PRO A 354 22.08 -9.00 -7.58
N VAL A 355 20.86 -8.95 -7.04
CA VAL A 355 19.62 -8.68 -7.76
C VAL A 355 18.98 -7.35 -7.33
N LEU A 356 19.53 -6.68 -6.31
CA LEU A 356 19.06 -5.38 -5.84
C LEU A 356 19.85 -4.24 -6.47
N ASP A 357 19.19 -3.09 -6.67
CA ASP A 357 19.85 -1.85 -7.09
C ASP A 357 20.47 -1.10 -5.90
N ALA A 358 21.04 0.08 -6.15
CA ALA A 358 21.66 0.91 -5.12
C ALA A 358 20.68 1.43 -4.05
N ASN A 359 19.38 1.44 -4.32
CA ASN A 359 18.32 1.82 -3.38
C ASN A 359 17.77 0.63 -2.59
N GLY A 360 18.20 -0.58 -2.91
CA GLY A 360 17.67 -1.83 -2.34
C GLY A 360 16.38 -2.30 -3.03
N ASP A 361 16.01 -1.72 -4.17
CA ASP A 361 14.88 -2.18 -4.97
C ASP A 361 15.29 -3.35 -5.88
N PRO A 362 14.44 -4.36 -6.09
CA PRO A 362 14.79 -5.51 -6.91
C PRO A 362 14.83 -5.15 -8.40
N ARG A 363 15.90 -5.58 -9.08
CA ARG A 363 16.02 -5.47 -10.54
C ARG A 363 15.22 -6.59 -11.20
N HIS A 364 14.15 -6.18 -11.87
CA HIS A 364 13.28 -7.13 -12.56
C HIS A 364 12.57 -6.47 -13.76
N ARG A 365 12.06 -7.30 -14.64
CA ARG A 365 11.10 -6.91 -15.67
C ARG A 365 9.81 -7.70 -15.43
N ARG A 366 8.72 -7.02 -15.04
CA ARG A 366 7.40 -7.62 -14.77
C ARG A 366 7.46 -8.80 -13.78
N GLY A 367 8.29 -8.68 -12.75
CA GLY A 367 8.48 -9.71 -11.73
C GLY A 367 9.55 -10.76 -12.03
N ILE A 368 10.04 -10.87 -13.24
CA ILE A 368 11.13 -11.78 -13.63
C ILE A 368 12.45 -11.05 -13.41
N SER A 369 13.31 -11.58 -12.54
CA SER A 369 14.64 -11.00 -12.33
C SER A 369 15.63 -11.41 -13.43
N GLU A 370 16.77 -10.72 -13.49
CA GLU A 370 17.90 -11.09 -14.35
C GLU A 370 18.57 -12.43 -13.93
N ILE A 371 18.26 -12.91 -12.72
CA ILE A 371 18.76 -14.17 -12.20
C ILE A 371 17.75 -15.28 -12.52
N PRO A 372 18.07 -16.24 -13.41
CA PRO A 372 17.16 -17.29 -13.81
C PRO A 372 16.62 -18.09 -12.60
N GLY A 373 15.29 -18.19 -12.50
CA GLY A 373 14.61 -18.87 -11.41
C GLY A 373 14.27 -17.99 -10.19
N LEU A 374 14.65 -16.69 -10.17
CA LEU A 374 14.29 -15.77 -9.10
C LEU A 374 13.23 -14.80 -9.59
N TYR A 375 12.14 -14.67 -8.83
CA TYR A 375 10.97 -13.88 -9.19
C TYR A 375 10.51 -13.02 -8.02
N PHE A 376 9.83 -11.90 -8.36
CA PHE A 376 9.17 -11.00 -7.39
C PHE A 376 7.69 -10.89 -7.72
N LEU A 377 6.82 -10.92 -6.70
CA LEU A 377 5.37 -10.83 -6.87
C LEU A 377 4.74 -9.95 -5.79
N GLY A 378 3.66 -9.25 -6.16
CA GLY A 378 2.90 -8.43 -5.23
C GLY A 378 3.51 -7.05 -4.92
N LEU A 379 4.53 -6.62 -5.66
CA LEU A 379 5.08 -5.28 -5.58
C LEU A 379 4.19 -4.27 -6.33
N GLN A 380 4.24 -3.01 -5.92
CA GLN A 380 3.54 -1.94 -6.61
C GLN A 380 4.10 -1.76 -8.03
N TRP A 381 3.23 -1.62 -9.01
CA TRP A 381 3.64 -1.43 -10.40
C TRP A 381 4.57 -2.53 -10.93
N LEU A 382 4.39 -3.77 -10.51
CA LEU A 382 5.23 -4.88 -10.96
C LEU A 382 5.15 -5.06 -12.48
N SER A 383 3.95 -5.11 -13.04
CA SER A 383 3.67 -5.12 -14.48
C SER A 383 2.71 -4.02 -14.91
N LYS A 384 1.83 -3.59 -14.01
CA LYS A 384 0.77 -2.59 -14.24
C LYS A 384 0.38 -1.90 -12.95
N MET A 385 -0.48 -0.87 -13.04
CA MET A 385 -0.91 -0.08 -11.89
C MET A 385 -1.51 -0.94 -10.77
N LYS A 386 -2.38 -1.88 -11.10
CA LYS A 386 -3.08 -2.72 -10.11
C LYS A 386 -2.29 -3.92 -9.58
N SER A 387 -1.04 -4.13 -9.99
CA SER A 387 -0.22 -5.33 -9.65
C SER A 387 -0.24 -5.73 -8.17
N SER A 388 -0.24 -4.77 -7.25
CA SER A 388 -0.27 -5.04 -5.80
C SER A 388 -1.67 -5.12 -5.20
N PHE A 389 -2.73 -4.87 -5.98
CA PHE A 389 -4.11 -4.92 -5.50
C PHE A 389 -4.61 -6.37 -5.42
N LEU A 390 -5.61 -6.61 -4.58
CA LEU A 390 -6.29 -7.92 -4.52
C LEU A 390 -6.83 -8.33 -5.91
N SER A 391 -7.40 -7.37 -6.65
CA SER A 391 -7.94 -7.61 -8.00
C SER A 391 -6.89 -7.72 -9.11
N GLY A 392 -5.61 -7.45 -8.83
CA GLY A 392 -4.58 -7.34 -9.87
C GLY A 392 -3.46 -8.35 -9.78
N VAL A 393 -3.16 -8.84 -8.58
CA VAL A 393 -2.04 -9.76 -8.33
C VAL A 393 -2.17 -11.10 -9.09
N GLY A 394 -3.40 -11.49 -9.42
CA GLY A 394 -3.69 -12.74 -10.11
C GLY A 394 -3.13 -12.84 -11.52
N ASP A 395 -3.08 -11.70 -12.23
CA ASP A 395 -2.56 -11.64 -13.59
C ASP A 395 -1.02 -11.84 -13.58
N ASP A 396 -0.34 -11.10 -12.69
CA ASP A 396 1.12 -11.23 -12.53
C ASP A 396 1.52 -12.63 -12.06
N ALA A 397 0.74 -13.23 -11.16
CA ALA A 397 0.99 -14.60 -10.70
C ALA A 397 0.82 -15.62 -11.82
N ALA A 398 -0.14 -15.42 -12.74
CA ALA A 398 -0.33 -16.30 -13.90
C ALA A 398 0.87 -16.22 -14.86
N ASP A 399 1.30 -14.99 -15.22
CA ASP A 399 2.44 -14.76 -16.09
C ASP A 399 3.72 -15.40 -15.53
N LEU A 400 3.98 -15.24 -14.22
CA LEU A 400 5.13 -15.82 -13.57
C LEU A 400 5.04 -17.37 -13.50
N ALA A 401 3.87 -17.92 -13.25
CA ALA A 401 3.67 -19.37 -13.21
C ALA A 401 3.89 -20.01 -14.60
N ASP A 402 3.48 -19.33 -15.68
CA ASP A 402 3.75 -19.77 -17.05
C ASP A 402 5.27 -19.76 -17.35
N HIS A 403 5.96 -18.71 -16.92
CA HIS A 403 7.41 -18.63 -17.08
C HIS A 403 8.14 -19.73 -16.28
N ILE A 404 7.70 -20.03 -15.05
CA ILE A 404 8.25 -21.11 -14.23
C ILE A 404 8.00 -22.47 -14.89
N ALA A 405 6.80 -22.71 -15.40
CA ALA A 405 6.47 -23.94 -16.13
C ALA A 405 7.39 -24.13 -17.35
N GLY A 406 7.56 -23.10 -18.17
CA GLY A 406 8.47 -23.12 -19.30
C GLY A 406 9.92 -23.47 -18.91
N ARG A 407 10.39 -22.96 -17.77
CA ARG A 407 11.74 -23.24 -17.26
C ARG A 407 11.90 -24.68 -16.71
N LEU A 408 10.85 -25.27 -16.15
CA LEU A 408 10.91 -26.60 -15.56
C LEU A 408 10.82 -27.70 -16.61
N TYR A 409 10.13 -27.43 -17.73
CA TYR A 409 9.85 -28.42 -18.76
C TYR A 409 10.69 -28.21 -20.06
N ALA A 410 11.57 -27.18 -20.09
CA ALA A 410 12.58 -26.97 -21.13
C ALA A 410 13.84 -27.75 -20.84
#